data_4c07224b3d8dc7d446d95718273d6105
#
_entry.id   4c07224b3d8dc7d446d95718273d6105
#
_cell.length_a   1.000
_cell.length_b   1.000
_cell.length_c   1.000
_cell.angle_alpha   90.00
_cell.angle_beta   90.00
_cell.angle_gamma   90.00
#
_symmetry.space_group_name_H-M   'P 1'
#
loop_
_entity.id
_entity.type
_entity.pdbx_description
1 polymer ?
#
loop_
_entity_poly.entity_id
_entity_poly.type
_entity_poly.pdbx_seq_one_letter_code
_entity_poly.pdbx_strand_id
1 'polypeptide(L)'
;MDDNTAHGLVVPAATSRDVLTEILLDGAQRLLGQAIEAEVEGWLESHKHRVDENGHRQVVGNGRLPKRSIVTGVGSVEVSQRRVHDRRIVGTNDDGEPIDADGQAIERFRSKILPPYLRKTKSIEDLIPWLYLKGVSTGGFTEALQALLGKDAPGLSAATITRLVGVWQKDYEAWNTRSLEGKPYVYVWADGVHFNIRLKEDRQCILVLMGATPEGKKELIAVVDGFRESEQSWLQLLLDCKQRGLVIDPKLAVADGALGFWKALPQVYATTRGQRCWVHKMANVLDKMHKRVQTKAKSMLHAIWMAPTRVEGHKALDAFAEMFEAKYPAAVECLTKDREVLLTFYDFPAEHWAHIRTTNPIESTFATVRLRHRRTKGSGSRVACLTMVFKLMENASKRWRALNGSALVADVIAGVVFADGIKKIAA
;
A
#
# COMPACT_ATOMS: atom_id res chain seq x y z
N MET A 1 -8.04 -39.57 8.49
CA MET A 1 -8.17 -39.01 9.83
C MET A 1 -7.77 -37.55 9.68
N ASP A 2 -8.80 -36.73 9.53
CA ASP A 2 -8.71 -35.31 9.28
C ASP A 2 -8.56 -34.59 10.63
N ASP A 3 -7.41 -33.98 10.86
CA ASP A 3 -7.21 -33.11 12.02
C ASP A 3 -7.18 -31.67 11.53
N ASN A 4 -8.40 -31.12 11.37
CA ASN A 4 -8.65 -29.73 10.96
C ASN A 4 -8.90 -28.89 12.22
N THR A 5 -7.89 -28.73 13.05
CA THR A 5 -7.94 -27.79 14.18
C THR A 5 -7.79 -26.36 13.65
N ALA A 6 -8.91 -25.79 13.22
CA ALA A 6 -9.06 -24.35 13.11
C ALA A 6 -8.91 -23.76 14.52
N HIS A 7 -7.75 -23.20 14.83
CA HIS A 7 -7.57 -22.32 15.98
C HIS A 7 -8.42 -21.07 15.75
N GLY A 8 -9.71 -21.15 16.12
CA GLY A 8 -10.55 -20.01 16.33
C GLY A 8 -9.92 -19.16 17.43
N LEU A 9 -9.54 -17.92 17.12
CA LEU A 9 -9.29 -16.91 18.13
C LEU A 9 -10.55 -16.84 19.00
N VAL A 10 -10.48 -17.39 20.20
CA VAL A 10 -11.49 -17.16 21.23
C VAL A 10 -11.34 -15.70 21.63
N VAL A 11 -12.20 -14.84 21.06
CA VAL A 11 -12.33 -13.48 21.54
C VAL A 11 -12.85 -13.60 22.99
N PRO A 12 -12.13 -13.10 24.00
CA PRO A 12 -12.63 -13.11 25.36
C PRO A 12 -14.00 -12.47 25.37
N ALA A 13 -14.99 -13.11 26.00
CA ALA A 13 -16.29 -12.48 26.23
C ALA A 13 -16.03 -11.10 26.83
N ALA A 14 -16.69 -10.05 26.26
CA ALA A 14 -16.50 -8.67 26.69
C ALA A 14 -16.83 -8.57 28.19
N THR A 15 -15.83 -8.83 29.01
CA THR A 15 -15.86 -8.63 30.44
C THR A 15 -15.92 -7.14 30.72
N SER A 16 -16.59 -6.78 31.80
CA SER A 16 -16.75 -5.42 32.33
C SER A 16 -15.55 -4.53 31.99
N ARG A 17 -15.80 -3.32 31.48
CA ARG A 17 -14.76 -2.28 31.36
C ARG A 17 -14.01 -2.20 32.68
N ASP A 18 -12.71 -2.17 32.66
CA ASP A 18 -11.94 -1.94 33.87
C ASP A 18 -12.23 -0.54 34.42
N VAL A 19 -12.03 -0.36 35.72
CA VAL A 19 -12.31 0.91 36.43
C VAL A 19 -11.57 2.09 35.79
N LEU A 20 -10.35 1.86 35.28
CA LEU A 20 -9.56 2.90 34.60
C LEU A 20 -10.24 3.37 33.30
N THR A 21 -10.72 2.44 32.49
CA THR A 21 -11.45 2.77 31.25
C THR A 21 -12.74 3.52 31.55
N GLU A 22 -13.47 3.19 32.63
CA GLU A 22 -14.67 3.93 33.05
C GLU A 22 -14.34 5.35 33.48
N ILE A 23 -13.29 5.55 34.27
CA ILE A 23 -12.81 6.88 34.69
C ILE A 23 -12.40 7.72 33.48
N LEU A 24 -11.66 7.13 32.53
CA LEU A 24 -11.23 7.83 31.31
C LEU A 24 -12.42 8.25 30.44
N LEU A 25 -13.43 7.39 30.30
CA LEU A 25 -14.63 7.68 29.53
C LEU A 25 -15.45 8.80 30.17
N ASP A 26 -15.69 8.72 31.48
CA ASP A 26 -16.41 9.75 32.24
C ASP A 26 -15.65 11.07 32.21
N GLY A 27 -14.33 11.04 32.42
CA GLY A 27 -13.47 12.21 32.30
C GLY A 27 -13.51 12.84 30.89
N ALA A 28 -13.41 12.03 29.87
CA ALA A 28 -13.51 12.50 28.48
C ALA A 28 -14.87 13.13 28.18
N GLN A 29 -15.96 12.54 28.65
CA GLN A 29 -17.31 13.07 28.48
C GLN A 29 -17.50 14.42 29.17
N ARG A 30 -17.02 14.55 30.42
CA ARG A 30 -17.10 15.81 31.17
C ARG A 30 -16.25 16.92 30.52
N LEU A 31 -15.00 16.64 30.22
CA LEU A 31 -14.10 17.59 29.60
C LEU A 31 -14.61 18.07 28.23
N LEU A 32 -15.10 17.16 27.40
CA LEU A 32 -15.66 17.50 26.10
C LEU A 32 -16.94 18.33 26.25
N GLY A 33 -17.80 17.97 27.20
CA GLY A 33 -19.00 18.77 27.51
C GLY A 33 -18.64 20.19 27.94
N GLN A 34 -17.68 20.34 28.85
CA GLN A 34 -17.23 21.67 29.33
C GLN A 34 -16.60 22.48 28.18
N ALA A 35 -15.79 21.89 27.33
CA ALA A 35 -15.17 22.56 26.19
C ALA A 35 -16.21 23.07 25.18
N ILE A 36 -17.25 22.26 24.89
CA ILE A 36 -18.34 22.65 24.01
C ILE A 36 -19.15 23.79 24.60
N GLU A 37 -19.44 23.76 25.91
CA GLU A 37 -20.15 24.87 26.59
C GLU A 37 -19.31 26.15 26.59
N ALA A 38 -18.01 26.04 26.87
CA ALA A 38 -17.08 27.18 26.84
C ALA A 38 -17.00 27.83 25.45
N GLU A 39 -16.99 27.01 24.39
CA GLU A 39 -17.01 27.51 23.01
C GLU A 39 -18.28 28.29 22.69
N VAL A 40 -19.44 27.78 23.11
CA VAL A 40 -20.73 28.46 22.92
C VAL A 40 -20.79 29.74 23.75
N GLU A 41 -20.39 29.69 25.02
CA GLU A 41 -20.39 30.87 25.90
C GLU A 41 -19.45 31.97 25.40
N GLY A 42 -18.27 31.60 24.95
CA GLY A 42 -17.32 32.54 24.30
C GLY A 42 -17.91 33.24 23.07
N TRP A 43 -18.69 32.50 22.27
CA TRP A 43 -19.41 33.09 21.13
C TRP A 43 -20.50 34.05 21.57
N LEU A 44 -21.34 33.64 22.55
CA LEU A 44 -22.40 34.47 23.07
C LEU A 44 -21.86 35.76 23.72
N GLU A 45 -20.74 35.66 24.45
CA GLU A 45 -20.10 36.80 25.11
C GLU A 45 -19.47 37.77 24.08
N SER A 46 -18.86 37.27 23.01
CA SER A 46 -18.31 38.11 21.93
C SER A 46 -19.40 38.89 21.18
N HIS A 47 -20.67 38.43 21.24
CA HIS A 47 -21.80 39.05 20.56
C HIS A 47 -22.80 39.76 21.54
N LYS A 48 -22.45 39.88 22.83
CA LYS A 48 -23.35 40.46 23.85
C LYS A 48 -23.77 41.93 23.57
N HIS A 49 -22.90 42.67 22.86
CA HIS A 49 -23.16 44.04 22.45
C HIS A 49 -24.19 44.19 21.35
N ARG A 50 -24.60 43.10 20.69
CA ARG A 50 -25.61 43.07 19.65
C ARG A 50 -26.99 43.01 20.31
N VAL A 51 -27.65 44.15 20.43
CA VAL A 51 -29.00 44.31 21.03
C VAL A 51 -29.96 44.87 19.99
N ASP A 52 -31.26 44.58 20.19
CA ASP A 52 -32.33 45.18 19.43
C ASP A 52 -32.71 46.56 19.98
N GLU A 53 -33.69 47.23 19.38
CA GLU A 53 -34.18 48.54 19.78
C GLU A 53 -34.74 48.59 21.23
N ASN A 54 -35.11 47.45 21.78
CA ASN A 54 -35.62 47.30 23.14
C ASN A 54 -34.51 46.86 24.13
N GLY A 55 -33.26 46.80 23.72
CA GLY A 55 -32.11 46.39 24.54
C GLY A 55 -31.99 44.87 24.75
N HIS A 56 -32.75 44.02 24.04
CA HIS A 56 -32.65 42.59 24.15
C HIS A 56 -31.54 42.06 23.27
N ARG A 57 -30.78 41.10 23.79
CA ARG A 57 -29.69 40.43 23.00
C ARG A 57 -30.26 39.75 21.77
N GLN A 58 -29.65 40.01 20.62
CA GLN A 58 -30.01 39.39 19.34
C GLN A 58 -29.40 38.01 19.17
N VAL A 59 -28.23 37.75 19.78
CA VAL A 59 -27.57 36.44 19.76
C VAL A 59 -27.74 35.79 21.14
N VAL A 60 -28.47 34.70 21.18
CA VAL A 60 -28.84 34.03 22.45
C VAL A 60 -28.71 32.52 22.36
N GLY A 61 -28.53 31.89 23.52
CA GLY A 61 -28.65 30.44 23.63
C GLY A 61 -30.13 30.04 23.72
N ASN A 62 -30.57 29.08 22.91
CA ASN A 62 -31.96 28.63 22.87
C ASN A 62 -32.06 27.12 22.90
N GLY A 63 -32.13 26.54 24.10
CA GLY A 63 -32.20 25.09 24.30
C GLY A 63 -30.96 24.35 23.89
N ARG A 64 -31.07 23.03 23.71
CA ARG A 64 -29.96 22.14 23.31
C ARG A 64 -30.29 21.38 22.04
N LEU A 65 -29.28 21.09 21.26
CA LEU A 65 -29.36 20.15 20.14
C LEU A 65 -29.54 18.72 20.69
N PRO A 66 -30.13 17.81 19.91
CA PRO A 66 -30.22 16.40 20.29
C PRO A 66 -28.85 15.85 20.66
N LYS A 67 -28.83 14.97 21.67
CA LYS A 67 -27.64 14.22 22.02
C LYS A 67 -27.16 13.42 20.83
N ARG A 68 -25.85 13.35 20.63
CA ARG A 68 -25.23 12.47 19.65
C ARG A 68 -24.02 11.76 20.24
N SER A 69 -23.80 10.54 19.79
CA SER A 69 -22.68 9.72 20.20
C SER A 69 -21.51 9.91 19.24
N ILE A 70 -20.32 10.11 19.80
CA ILE A 70 -19.05 10.24 19.06
C ILE A 70 -18.14 9.11 19.51
N VAL A 71 -17.63 8.33 18.55
CA VAL A 71 -16.66 7.28 18.79
C VAL A 71 -15.27 7.90 18.93
N THR A 72 -14.67 7.69 20.08
CA THR A 72 -13.33 8.18 20.43
C THR A 72 -12.38 7.01 20.74
N GLY A 73 -11.10 7.28 20.92
CA GLY A 73 -10.12 6.26 21.31
C GLY A 73 -10.35 5.63 22.68
N VAL A 74 -11.17 6.25 23.54
CA VAL A 74 -11.53 5.72 24.87
C VAL A 74 -12.93 5.11 24.92
N GLY A 75 -13.65 5.11 23.79
CA GLY A 75 -15.00 4.60 23.69
C GLY A 75 -15.98 5.62 23.10
N SER A 76 -17.27 5.30 23.21
CA SER A 76 -18.36 6.14 22.71
C SER A 76 -18.74 7.19 23.76
N VAL A 77 -18.64 8.47 23.40
CA VAL A 77 -18.93 9.62 24.27
C VAL A 77 -20.21 10.29 23.80
N GLU A 78 -21.19 10.46 24.69
CA GLU A 78 -22.40 11.22 24.38
C GLU A 78 -22.15 12.72 24.59
N VAL A 79 -22.50 13.51 23.59
CA VAL A 79 -22.38 14.98 23.65
C VAL A 79 -23.69 15.66 23.24
N SER A 80 -23.93 16.81 23.84
CA SER A 80 -25.04 17.70 23.51
C SER A 80 -24.52 19.13 23.51
N GLN A 81 -24.85 19.89 22.50
CA GLN A 81 -24.46 21.27 22.34
C GLN A 81 -25.63 22.21 22.57
N ARG A 82 -25.37 23.32 23.25
CA ARG A 82 -26.35 24.40 23.35
C ARG A 82 -26.61 25.00 21.97
N ARG A 83 -27.85 25.22 21.60
CA ARG A 83 -28.22 25.87 20.34
C ARG A 83 -27.99 27.36 20.44
N VAL A 84 -27.24 27.94 19.51
CA VAL A 84 -27.14 29.39 19.35
C VAL A 84 -28.22 29.85 18.36
N HIS A 85 -29.02 30.82 18.75
CA HIS A 85 -30.01 31.46 17.92
C HIS A 85 -29.58 32.91 17.70
N ASP A 86 -29.39 33.28 16.44
CA ASP A 86 -29.07 34.64 16.03
C ASP A 86 -30.31 35.20 15.32
N ARG A 87 -30.96 36.15 15.97
CA ARG A 87 -32.22 36.77 15.51
C ARG A 87 -32.02 37.72 14.32
N ARG A 88 -30.76 38.10 14.04
CA ARG A 88 -30.44 38.95 12.88
C ARG A 88 -30.57 38.18 11.58
N ILE A 89 -30.45 36.85 11.61
CA ILE A 89 -30.50 36.02 10.41
C ILE A 89 -31.96 35.94 9.93
N VAL A 90 -32.24 36.56 8.78
CA VAL A 90 -33.58 36.58 8.16
C VAL A 90 -33.68 35.65 6.95
N GLY A 91 -32.53 35.21 6.39
CA GLY A 91 -32.49 34.34 5.23
C GLY A 91 -31.07 33.90 4.88
N THR A 92 -30.90 33.40 3.66
CA THR A 92 -29.60 33.05 3.09
C THR A 92 -29.46 33.66 1.70
N ASN A 93 -28.26 34.08 1.32
CA ASN A 93 -27.95 34.52 -0.04
C ASN A 93 -27.87 33.31 -1.03
N ASP A 94 -27.62 33.59 -2.30
CA ASP A 94 -27.51 32.57 -3.36
C ASP A 94 -26.37 31.56 -3.10
N ASP A 95 -25.34 31.97 -2.34
CA ASP A 95 -24.22 31.10 -1.92
C ASP A 95 -24.54 30.28 -0.66
N GLY A 96 -25.75 30.43 -0.09
CA GLY A 96 -26.20 29.71 1.12
C GLY A 96 -25.64 30.29 2.43
N GLU A 97 -25.10 31.50 2.41
CA GLU A 97 -24.62 32.20 3.61
C GLU A 97 -25.78 32.96 4.30
N PRO A 98 -25.82 32.96 5.65
CA PRO A 98 -26.85 33.71 6.38
C PRO A 98 -26.74 35.21 6.16
N ILE A 99 -27.89 35.89 5.95
CA ILE A 99 -27.94 37.33 5.76
C ILE A 99 -28.89 37.99 6.79
N ASP A 100 -28.59 39.26 7.08
CA ASP A 100 -29.49 40.13 7.89
C ASP A 100 -30.58 40.81 7.03
N ALA A 101 -31.35 41.69 7.69
CA ALA A 101 -32.44 42.42 7.05
C ALA A 101 -31.94 43.38 5.95
N ASP A 102 -30.68 43.81 6.00
CA ASP A 102 -30.05 44.68 5.02
C ASP A 102 -29.35 43.90 3.90
N GLY A 103 -29.46 42.55 3.89
CA GLY A 103 -28.84 41.66 2.93
C GLY A 103 -27.36 41.44 3.13
N GLN A 104 -26.80 41.87 4.26
CA GLN A 104 -25.37 41.64 4.57
C GLN A 104 -25.12 40.27 5.13
N ALA A 105 -24.01 39.63 4.70
CA ALA A 105 -23.63 38.31 5.21
C ALA A 105 -23.28 38.36 6.70
N ILE A 106 -23.86 37.42 7.46
CA ILE A 106 -23.62 37.28 8.91
C ILE A 106 -22.89 35.97 9.18
N GLU A 107 -21.85 36.02 9.99
CA GLU A 107 -21.19 34.81 10.49
C GLU A 107 -22.12 34.08 11.48
N ARG A 108 -22.46 32.83 11.14
CA ARG A 108 -23.26 31.95 12.00
C ARG A 108 -22.32 31.13 12.89
N PHE A 109 -22.73 30.91 14.13
CA PHE A 109 -22.03 29.99 15.03
C PHE A 109 -21.89 28.60 14.41
N ARG A 110 -20.64 28.14 14.31
CA ARG A 110 -20.27 26.78 13.93
C ARG A 110 -19.25 26.27 14.93
N SER A 111 -19.61 25.25 15.70
CA SER A 111 -18.67 24.64 16.64
C SER A 111 -17.45 24.08 15.92
N LYS A 112 -16.25 24.45 16.35
CA LYS A 112 -14.96 23.89 15.89
C LYS A 112 -14.67 22.57 16.59
N ILE A 113 -15.15 22.43 17.85
CA ILE A 113 -14.99 21.19 18.64
C ILE A 113 -15.94 20.11 18.15
N LEU A 114 -17.17 20.49 17.81
CA LEU A 114 -18.24 19.58 17.43
C LEU A 114 -18.85 19.91 16.07
N PRO A 115 -18.08 19.80 14.96
CA PRO A 115 -18.59 20.08 13.63
C PRO A 115 -19.87 19.29 13.31
N PRO A 116 -20.75 19.81 12.42
CA PRO A 116 -21.88 19.04 11.93
C PRO A 116 -21.42 17.67 11.40
N TYR A 117 -22.23 16.64 11.67
CA TYR A 117 -21.98 15.27 11.20
C TYR A 117 -20.76 14.54 11.77
N LEU A 118 -19.97 15.14 12.68
CA LEU A 118 -18.89 14.43 13.37
C LEU A 118 -19.47 13.26 14.15
N ARG A 119 -19.07 12.02 13.83
CA ARG A 119 -19.49 10.79 14.50
C ARG A 119 -18.35 10.01 15.11
N LYS A 120 -17.12 10.34 14.76
CA LYS A 120 -15.90 9.68 15.23
C LYS A 120 -14.73 10.63 15.16
N THR A 121 -13.74 10.42 16.03
CA THR A 121 -12.50 11.17 16.01
C THR A 121 -11.63 10.76 14.81
N LYS A 122 -10.72 11.65 14.42
CA LYS A 122 -9.79 11.40 13.32
C LYS A 122 -8.94 10.15 13.56
N SER A 123 -8.51 9.90 14.79
CA SER A 123 -7.76 8.69 15.14
C SER A 123 -8.51 7.40 14.82
N ILE A 124 -9.82 7.38 15.01
CA ILE A 124 -10.67 6.25 14.63
C ILE A 124 -10.83 6.19 13.09
N GLU A 125 -10.96 7.33 12.44
CA GLU A 125 -11.01 7.37 10.97
C GLU A 125 -9.74 6.82 10.33
N ASP A 126 -8.58 7.12 10.90
CA ASP A 126 -7.29 6.64 10.42
C ASP A 126 -7.04 5.14 10.76
N LEU A 127 -7.64 4.65 11.85
CA LEU A 127 -7.55 3.24 12.25
C LEU A 127 -8.29 2.31 11.27
N ILE A 128 -9.43 2.73 10.75
CA ILE A 128 -10.29 1.91 9.88
C ILE A 128 -9.58 1.42 8.61
N PRO A 129 -8.94 2.30 7.80
CA PRO A 129 -8.16 1.89 6.64
C PRO A 129 -7.07 0.89 6.99
N TRP A 130 -6.41 1.12 8.13
CA TRP A 130 -5.33 0.25 8.60
C TRP A 130 -5.83 -1.16 8.95
N LEU A 131 -6.92 -1.29 9.71
CA LEU A 131 -7.53 -2.58 10.03
C LEU A 131 -7.98 -3.32 8.76
N TYR A 132 -8.60 -2.60 7.83
CA TYR A 132 -9.02 -3.17 6.55
C TYR A 132 -7.84 -3.73 5.76
N LEU A 133 -6.73 -2.99 5.65
CA LEU A 133 -5.51 -3.45 4.98
C LEU A 133 -4.85 -4.63 5.70
N LYS A 134 -4.98 -4.73 7.04
CA LYS A 134 -4.49 -5.87 7.83
C LYS A 134 -5.35 -7.13 7.72
N GLY A 135 -6.47 -7.09 7.02
CA GLY A 135 -7.28 -8.26 6.70
C GLY A 135 -8.46 -8.48 7.61
N VAL A 136 -8.82 -7.49 8.42
CA VAL A 136 -10.08 -7.54 9.15
C VAL A 136 -11.23 -7.50 8.14
N SER A 137 -12.12 -8.50 8.18
CA SER A 137 -13.30 -8.57 7.32
C SER A 137 -14.34 -7.54 7.72
N THR A 138 -15.27 -7.21 6.85
CA THR A 138 -16.33 -6.23 7.14
C THR A 138 -17.12 -6.63 8.40
N GLY A 139 -17.43 -7.92 8.61
CA GLY A 139 -18.05 -8.42 9.84
C GLY A 139 -17.12 -8.34 11.05
N GLY A 140 -15.83 -8.67 10.90
CA GLY A 140 -14.84 -8.62 11.98
C GLY A 140 -14.50 -7.19 12.46
N PHE A 141 -14.88 -6.14 11.71
CA PHE A 141 -14.69 -4.76 12.17
C PHE A 141 -15.52 -4.44 13.41
N THR A 142 -16.77 -4.88 13.44
CA THR A 142 -17.64 -4.68 14.59
C THR A 142 -17.04 -5.31 15.84
N GLU A 143 -16.60 -6.56 15.73
CA GLU A 143 -15.93 -7.28 16.82
C GLU A 143 -14.64 -6.58 17.27
N ALA A 144 -13.77 -6.20 16.32
CA ALA A 144 -12.52 -5.52 16.63
C ALA A 144 -12.74 -4.15 17.28
N LEU A 145 -13.72 -3.36 16.81
CA LEU A 145 -14.03 -2.07 17.40
C LEU A 145 -14.71 -2.23 18.76
N GLN A 146 -15.58 -3.21 18.93
CA GLN A 146 -16.20 -3.51 20.22
C GLN A 146 -15.19 -3.98 21.24
N ALA A 147 -14.20 -4.78 20.84
CA ALA A 147 -13.12 -5.21 21.73
C ALA A 147 -12.21 -4.03 22.17
N LEU A 148 -12.01 -3.03 21.30
CA LEU A 148 -11.17 -1.86 21.60
C LEU A 148 -11.92 -0.74 22.32
N LEU A 149 -13.18 -0.49 21.95
CA LEU A 149 -13.93 0.71 22.32
C LEU A 149 -15.17 0.41 23.18
N GLY A 150 -15.43 -0.86 23.46
CA GLY A 150 -16.58 -1.33 24.22
C GLY A 150 -17.78 -1.73 23.35
N LYS A 151 -18.77 -2.40 23.97
CA LYS A 151 -19.91 -3.06 23.31
C LYS A 151 -20.78 -2.12 22.46
N ASP A 152 -20.80 -0.84 22.81
CA ASP A 152 -21.61 0.18 22.12
C ASP A 152 -20.90 0.83 20.94
N ALA A 153 -19.67 0.37 20.60
CA ALA A 153 -18.97 0.89 19.44
C ALA A 153 -19.74 0.53 18.15
N PRO A 154 -20.13 1.52 17.34
CA PRO A 154 -20.86 1.26 16.11
C PRO A 154 -19.96 0.49 15.15
N GLY A 155 -20.49 -0.58 14.58
CA GLY A 155 -19.83 -1.34 13.52
C GLY A 155 -19.60 -0.48 12.26
N LEU A 156 -18.70 -0.95 11.41
CA LEU A 156 -18.51 -0.32 10.11
C LEU A 156 -19.56 -0.82 9.13
N SER A 157 -20.32 0.12 8.59
CA SER A 157 -21.26 -0.19 7.51
C SER A 157 -20.51 -0.52 6.21
N ALA A 158 -21.11 -1.35 5.35
CA ALA A 158 -20.60 -1.60 4.00
C ALA A 158 -20.38 -0.28 3.22
N ALA A 159 -21.22 0.72 3.43
CA ALA A 159 -21.09 2.06 2.86
C ALA A 159 -19.77 2.76 3.24
N THR A 160 -19.29 2.56 4.47
CA THR A 160 -17.98 3.13 4.88
C THR A 160 -16.83 2.51 4.11
N ILE A 161 -16.87 1.20 3.87
CA ILE A 161 -15.85 0.51 3.06
C ILE A 161 -15.92 0.96 1.60
N THR A 162 -17.12 1.10 1.03
CA THR A 162 -17.31 1.60 -0.34
C THR A 162 -16.74 3.00 -0.49
N ARG A 163 -17.02 3.90 0.48
CA ARG A 163 -16.45 5.26 0.49
C ARG A 163 -14.93 5.24 0.58
N LEU A 164 -14.36 4.38 1.44
CA LEU A 164 -12.91 4.22 1.59
C LEU A 164 -12.26 3.77 0.28
N VAL A 165 -12.83 2.77 -0.38
CA VAL A 165 -12.35 2.29 -1.70
C VAL A 165 -12.43 3.41 -2.74
N GLY A 166 -13.49 4.23 -2.74
CA GLY A 166 -13.63 5.38 -3.62
C GLY A 166 -12.55 6.46 -3.40
N VAL A 167 -12.18 6.72 -2.15
CA VAL A 167 -11.05 7.63 -1.82
C VAL A 167 -9.74 7.03 -2.34
N TRP A 168 -9.49 5.76 -2.08
CA TRP A 168 -8.27 5.08 -2.56
C TRP A 168 -8.18 5.00 -4.07
N GLN A 169 -9.31 4.92 -4.76
CA GLN A 169 -9.35 4.96 -6.21
C GLN A 169 -8.87 6.32 -6.74
N LYS A 170 -9.32 7.42 -6.15
CA LYS A 170 -8.85 8.77 -6.50
C LYS A 170 -7.36 8.94 -6.21
N ASP A 171 -6.90 8.48 -5.05
CA ASP A 171 -5.48 8.48 -4.70
C ASP A 171 -4.65 7.70 -5.71
N TYR A 172 -5.13 6.52 -6.11
CA TYR A 172 -4.49 5.67 -7.11
C TYR A 172 -4.43 6.36 -8.47
N GLU A 173 -5.53 6.93 -8.94
CA GLU A 173 -5.61 7.64 -10.22
C GLU A 173 -4.63 8.80 -10.26
N ALA A 174 -4.61 9.66 -9.24
CA ALA A 174 -3.68 10.77 -9.12
C ALA A 174 -2.21 10.28 -9.07
N TRP A 175 -1.94 9.19 -8.33
CA TRP A 175 -0.61 8.61 -8.24
C TRP A 175 -0.18 7.96 -9.55
N ASN A 176 -1.08 7.24 -10.23
CA ASN A 176 -0.77 6.48 -11.46
C ASN A 176 -0.52 7.40 -12.66
N THR A 177 -1.09 8.62 -12.65
CA THR A 177 -0.90 9.63 -13.70
C THR A 177 0.21 10.63 -13.40
N ARG A 178 0.90 10.53 -12.24
CA ARG A 178 1.95 11.46 -11.85
C ARG A 178 3.12 11.46 -12.83
N SER A 179 3.78 12.60 -12.99
CA SER A 179 5.01 12.71 -13.77
C SER A 179 6.12 11.85 -13.17
N LEU A 180 6.89 11.20 -14.03
CA LEU A 180 8.14 10.50 -13.73
C LEU A 180 9.36 11.25 -14.29
N GLU A 181 9.15 12.46 -14.79
CA GLU A 181 10.20 13.31 -15.33
C GLU A 181 11.26 13.63 -14.25
N GLY A 182 12.52 13.62 -14.66
CA GLY A 182 13.62 13.85 -13.72
C GLY A 182 13.91 12.74 -12.73
N LYS A 183 13.25 11.57 -12.87
CA LYS A 183 13.44 10.40 -12.01
C LYS A 183 14.13 9.26 -12.77
N PRO A 184 15.45 9.28 -12.96
CA PRO A 184 16.14 8.14 -13.56
C PRO A 184 16.17 6.98 -12.55
N TYR A 185 15.66 5.82 -12.97
CA TYR A 185 15.80 4.59 -12.19
C TYR A 185 16.91 3.74 -12.77
N VAL A 186 17.92 3.45 -11.95
CA VAL A 186 19.11 2.68 -12.40
C VAL A 186 18.78 1.20 -12.57
N TYR A 187 17.99 0.64 -11.64
CA TYR A 187 17.48 -0.73 -11.68
C TYR A 187 15.96 -0.73 -11.62
N VAL A 188 15.36 -1.68 -12.31
CA VAL A 188 13.93 -1.92 -12.22
C VAL A 188 13.64 -3.39 -11.90
N TRP A 189 12.61 -3.64 -11.10
CA TRP A 189 12.07 -4.97 -10.83
C TRP A 189 10.66 -5.02 -11.35
N ALA A 190 10.34 -6.08 -12.10
CA ALA A 190 9.03 -6.32 -12.65
C ALA A 190 8.50 -7.68 -12.18
N ASP A 191 7.25 -7.71 -11.74
CA ASP A 191 6.59 -8.94 -11.33
C ASP A 191 5.07 -8.80 -11.46
N GLY A 192 4.38 -9.92 -11.67
CA GLY A 192 2.94 -10.02 -11.78
C GLY A 192 2.34 -10.86 -10.65
N VAL A 193 1.18 -10.46 -10.18
CA VAL A 193 0.47 -11.22 -9.15
C VAL A 193 -0.98 -11.44 -9.52
N HIS A 194 -1.46 -12.68 -9.37
CA HIS A 194 -2.80 -13.08 -9.75
C HIS A 194 -3.72 -13.18 -8.53
N PHE A 195 -4.90 -12.56 -8.64
CA PHE A 195 -5.92 -12.54 -7.59
C PHE A 195 -7.27 -13.07 -8.07
N ASN A 196 -7.97 -13.76 -7.19
CA ASN A 196 -9.35 -14.16 -7.44
C ASN A 196 -10.29 -12.98 -7.16
N ILE A 197 -11.17 -12.68 -8.10
CA ILE A 197 -12.26 -11.72 -7.91
C ILE A 197 -13.52 -12.53 -7.62
N ARG A 198 -14.25 -12.19 -6.56
CA ARG A 198 -15.49 -12.86 -6.21
C ARG A 198 -16.47 -12.81 -7.37
N LEU A 199 -17.16 -13.90 -7.61
CA LEU A 199 -18.17 -14.02 -8.67
C LEU A 199 -17.63 -13.86 -10.09
N LYS A 200 -16.31 -13.96 -10.31
CA LYS A 200 -15.70 -13.98 -11.64
C LYS A 200 -14.82 -15.22 -11.76
N GLU A 201 -14.89 -15.86 -12.92
CA GLU A 201 -14.04 -17.04 -13.23
C GLU A 201 -12.60 -16.62 -13.51
N ASP A 202 -12.40 -15.45 -14.13
CA ASP A 202 -11.09 -14.95 -14.49
C ASP A 202 -10.36 -14.33 -13.31
N ARG A 203 -9.10 -14.75 -13.14
CA ARG A 203 -8.18 -14.13 -12.17
C ARG A 203 -7.71 -12.78 -12.69
N GLN A 204 -7.70 -11.78 -11.81
CA GLN A 204 -7.08 -10.50 -12.09
C GLN A 204 -5.57 -10.61 -11.97
N CYS A 205 -4.85 -10.16 -12.99
CA CYS A 205 -3.40 -10.03 -12.95
C CYS A 205 -3.05 -8.56 -12.63
N ILE A 206 -2.28 -8.33 -11.59
CA ILE A 206 -1.76 -6.99 -11.27
C ILE A 206 -0.27 -6.99 -11.55
N LEU A 207 0.13 -6.14 -12.49
CA LEU A 207 1.52 -5.92 -12.87
C LEU A 207 2.11 -4.81 -12.01
N VAL A 208 3.31 -5.03 -11.51
CA VAL A 208 4.03 -4.09 -10.64
C VAL A 208 5.41 -3.82 -11.20
N LEU A 209 5.76 -2.55 -11.27
CA LEU A 209 7.12 -2.08 -11.58
C LEU A 209 7.65 -1.26 -10.41
N MET A 210 8.81 -1.65 -9.90
CA MET A 210 9.58 -0.96 -8.88
C MET A 210 10.89 -0.48 -9.46
N GLY A 211 11.42 0.64 -8.98
CA GLY A 211 12.72 1.15 -9.40
C GLY A 211 13.64 1.54 -8.25
N ALA A 212 14.94 1.59 -8.52
CA ALA A 212 15.94 2.16 -7.63
C ALA A 212 16.39 3.52 -8.15
N THR A 213 16.29 4.56 -7.32
CA THR A 213 16.73 5.92 -7.63
C THR A 213 18.27 6.03 -7.62
N PRO A 214 18.86 7.13 -8.10
CA PRO A 214 20.30 7.37 -8.02
C PRO A 214 20.87 7.32 -6.59
N GLU A 215 20.04 7.64 -5.58
CA GLU A 215 20.41 7.56 -4.16
C GLU A 215 20.26 6.13 -3.60
N GLY A 216 19.93 5.16 -4.45
CA GLY A 216 19.71 3.77 -4.06
C GLY A 216 18.40 3.50 -3.33
N LYS A 217 17.48 4.47 -3.23
CA LYS A 217 16.16 4.27 -2.65
C LYS A 217 15.26 3.50 -3.63
N LYS A 218 14.41 2.64 -3.09
CA LYS A 218 13.43 1.91 -3.91
C LYS A 218 12.10 2.64 -3.92
N GLU A 219 11.53 2.83 -5.10
CA GLU A 219 10.24 3.47 -5.31
C GLU A 219 9.30 2.59 -6.14
N LEU A 220 8.01 2.71 -5.88
CA LEU A 220 6.98 2.11 -6.71
C LEU A 220 6.76 2.98 -7.95
N ILE A 221 6.94 2.42 -9.15
CA ILE A 221 6.80 3.14 -10.42
C ILE A 221 5.38 2.99 -10.96
N ALA A 222 4.91 1.75 -11.06
CA ALA A 222 3.60 1.44 -11.61
C ALA A 222 2.97 0.23 -10.90
N VAL A 223 1.65 0.26 -10.79
CA VAL A 223 0.78 -0.84 -10.36
C VAL A 223 -0.44 -0.81 -11.27
N VAL A 224 -0.59 -1.77 -12.16
CA VAL A 224 -1.70 -1.74 -13.13
C VAL A 224 -2.42 -3.08 -13.20
N ASP A 225 -3.69 -3.00 -13.59
CA ASP A 225 -4.50 -4.18 -13.89
C ASP A 225 -4.21 -4.65 -15.32
N GLY A 226 -3.48 -5.76 -15.44
CA GLY A 226 -3.13 -6.39 -16.71
C GLY A 226 -4.09 -7.52 -17.08
N PHE A 227 -4.27 -7.72 -18.38
CA PHE A 227 -4.89 -8.95 -18.88
C PHE A 227 -3.83 -10.06 -18.96
N ARG A 228 -3.51 -10.74 -17.84
CA ARG A 228 -2.38 -11.67 -17.67
C ARG A 228 -1.02 -10.94 -17.76
N GLU A 229 0.07 -11.68 -17.61
CA GLU A 229 1.45 -11.22 -17.84
C GLU A 229 1.80 -11.30 -19.33
N SER A 230 0.93 -10.78 -20.20
CA SER A 230 1.12 -10.80 -21.64
C SER A 230 2.13 -9.74 -22.08
N GLU A 231 2.74 -9.95 -23.24
CA GLU A 231 3.62 -8.96 -23.87
C GLU A 231 2.92 -7.61 -24.00
N GLN A 232 1.67 -7.60 -24.48
CA GLN A 232 0.91 -6.38 -24.69
C GLN A 232 0.63 -5.63 -23.36
N SER A 233 0.30 -6.33 -22.30
CA SER A 233 0.07 -5.69 -20.99
C SER A 233 1.33 -5.04 -20.44
N TRP A 234 2.48 -5.71 -20.57
CA TRP A 234 3.76 -5.14 -20.19
C TRP A 234 4.18 -3.99 -21.10
N LEU A 235 3.98 -4.12 -22.40
CA LEU A 235 4.29 -3.06 -23.36
C LEU A 235 3.50 -1.78 -23.07
N GLN A 236 2.20 -1.89 -22.82
CA GLN A 236 1.37 -0.75 -22.42
C GLN A 236 1.85 -0.09 -21.14
N LEU A 237 2.20 -0.88 -20.09
CA LEU A 237 2.73 -0.36 -18.85
C LEU A 237 4.04 0.39 -19.05
N LEU A 238 4.98 -0.17 -19.81
CA LEU A 238 6.28 0.45 -20.05
C LEU A 238 6.16 1.71 -20.92
N LEU A 239 5.29 1.71 -21.93
CA LEU A 239 4.99 2.89 -22.75
C LEU A 239 4.35 4.00 -21.92
N ASP A 240 3.40 3.68 -21.05
CA ASP A 240 2.82 4.63 -20.10
C ASP A 240 3.90 5.26 -19.21
N CYS A 241 4.80 4.47 -18.65
CA CYS A 241 5.93 4.98 -17.88
C CYS A 241 6.80 5.94 -18.69
N LYS A 242 7.07 5.60 -19.95
CA LYS A 242 7.84 6.46 -20.88
C LYS A 242 7.12 7.77 -21.20
N GLN A 243 5.82 7.71 -21.44
CA GLN A 243 4.99 8.90 -21.68
C GLN A 243 4.92 9.83 -20.46
N ARG A 244 4.93 9.27 -19.26
CA ARG A 244 4.98 10.02 -18.00
C ARG A 244 6.36 10.60 -17.66
N GLY A 245 7.37 10.37 -18.49
CA GLY A 245 8.69 10.99 -18.37
C GLY A 245 9.83 10.04 -17.99
N LEU A 246 9.62 8.73 -17.87
CA LEU A 246 10.70 7.77 -17.68
C LEU A 246 11.38 7.48 -19.03
N VAL A 247 12.13 8.45 -19.53
CA VAL A 247 12.76 8.40 -20.87
C VAL A 247 14.15 7.77 -20.86
N ILE A 248 14.81 7.72 -19.70
CA ILE A 248 16.16 7.14 -19.56
C ILE A 248 16.03 5.64 -19.31
N ASP A 249 16.67 4.85 -20.17
CA ASP A 249 16.69 3.39 -20.04
C ASP A 249 17.34 2.97 -18.71
N PRO A 250 16.67 2.15 -17.87
CA PRO A 250 17.31 1.53 -16.71
C PRO A 250 18.53 0.70 -17.14
N LYS A 251 19.55 0.65 -16.31
CA LYS A 251 20.75 -0.16 -16.61
C LYS A 251 20.49 -1.66 -16.51
N LEU A 252 19.56 -2.07 -15.63
CA LEU A 252 19.20 -3.47 -15.44
C LEU A 252 17.70 -3.59 -15.10
N ALA A 253 17.06 -4.59 -15.70
CA ALA A 253 15.73 -5.05 -15.33
C ALA A 253 15.81 -6.46 -14.73
N VAL A 254 15.15 -6.66 -13.60
CA VAL A 254 15.08 -7.94 -12.89
C VAL A 254 13.64 -8.44 -12.92
N ALA A 255 13.41 -9.61 -13.49
CA ALA A 255 12.07 -10.22 -13.54
C ALA A 255 12.15 -11.75 -13.52
N ASP A 256 10.99 -12.39 -13.38
CA ASP A 256 10.87 -13.84 -13.51
C ASP A 256 11.01 -14.30 -14.96
N GLY A 257 10.63 -15.58 -15.23
CA GLY A 257 10.64 -16.16 -16.57
C GLY A 257 9.47 -15.76 -17.47
N ALA A 258 8.57 -14.85 -17.06
CA ALA A 258 7.42 -14.45 -17.86
C ALA A 258 7.85 -13.84 -19.20
N LEU A 259 7.57 -14.54 -20.29
CA LEU A 259 8.04 -14.16 -21.63
C LEU A 259 7.50 -12.79 -22.09
N GLY A 260 6.32 -12.41 -21.60
CA GLY A 260 5.69 -11.14 -21.98
C GLY A 260 6.53 -9.93 -21.62
N PHE A 261 7.06 -9.86 -20.41
CA PHE A 261 7.93 -8.74 -19.99
C PHE A 261 9.20 -8.64 -20.83
N TRP A 262 9.87 -9.78 -21.07
CA TRP A 262 11.14 -9.80 -21.79
C TRP A 262 11.03 -9.52 -23.28
N LYS A 263 9.84 -9.69 -23.85
CA LYS A 263 9.54 -9.26 -25.22
C LYS A 263 9.18 -7.77 -25.29
N ALA A 264 8.49 -7.25 -24.27
CA ALA A 264 8.08 -5.85 -24.23
C ALA A 264 9.24 -4.90 -23.90
N LEU A 265 10.16 -5.31 -23.00
CA LEU A 265 11.23 -4.46 -22.48
C LEU A 265 12.10 -3.85 -23.59
N PRO A 266 12.68 -4.62 -24.56
CA PRO A 266 13.56 -4.06 -25.58
C PRO A 266 12.83 -3.15 -26.58
N GLN A 267 11.50 -3.24 -26.71
CA GLN A 267 10.73 -2.35 -27.57
C GLN A 267 10.62 -0.94 -27.00
N VAL A 268 10.77 -0.77 -25.69
CA VAL A 268 10.63 0.52 -25.00
C VAL A 268 11.96 1.02 -24.46
N TYR A 269 12.78 0.14 -23.86
CA TYR A 269 14.06 0.40 -23.24
C TYR A 269 15.14 -0.53 -23.83
N ALA A 270 15.58 -0.20 -25.04
CA ALA A 270 16.42 -1.07 -25.85
C ALA A 270 17.80 -1.37 -25.25
N THR A 271 18.34 -0.47 -24.43
CA THR A 271 19.67 -0.63 -23.81
C THR A 271 19.63 -1.28 -22.43
N THR A 272 18.43 -1.54 -21.89
CA THR A 272 18.26 -2.16 -20.58
C THR A 272 18.67 -3.63 -20.62
N ARG A 273 19.63 -4.00 -19.78
CA ARG A 273 20.07 -5.39 -19.64
C ARG A 273 19.07 -6.20 -18.81
N GLY A 274 18.96 -7.48 -19.11
CA GLY A 274 18.06 -8.39 -18.39
C GLY A 274 18.80 -9.22 -17.34
N GLN A 275 18.18 -9.42 -16.18
CA GLN A 275 18.56 -10.38 -15.14
C GLN A 275 17.36 -11.23 -14.79
N ARG A 276 17.48 -12.54 -14.99
CA ARG A 276 16.45 -13.48 -14.53
C ARG A 276 16.49 -13.67 -13.01
N CYS A 277 15.34 -13.70 -12.40
CA CYS A 277 15.20 -13.96 -10.95
C CYS A 277 15.66 -15.37 -10.60
N TRP A 278 16.67 -15.49 -9.76
CA TRP A 278 17.20 -16.78 -9.31
C TRP A 278 16.19 -17.59 -8.46
N VAL A 279 15.36 -16.91 -7.66
CA VAL A 279 14.34 -17.62 -6.85
C VAL A 279 13.34 -18.33 -7.75
N HIS A 280 12.78 -17.63 -8.73
CA HIS A 280 11.86 -18.23 -9.69
C HIS A 280 12.54 -19.29 -10.57
N LYS A 281 13.75 -19.02 -11.03
CA LYS A 281 14.50 -20.00 -11.83
C LYS A 281 14.75 -21.28 -11.03
N MET A 282 15.19 -21.17 -9.79
CA MET A 282 15.41 -22.32 -8.92
C MET A 282 14.11 -23.11 -8.70
N ALA A 283 12.99 -22.46 -8.44
CA ALA A 283 11.68 -23.13 -8.31
C ALA A 283 11.34 -23.89 -9.58
N ASN A 284 11.43 -23.24 -10.77
CA ASN A 284 11.12 -23.84 -12.06
C ASN A 284 12.02 -25.06 -12.41
N VAL A 285 13.28 -25.05 -11.99
CA VAL A 285 14.20 -26.18 -12.16
C VAL A 285 13.80 -27.32 -11.21
N LEU A 286 13.58 -27.02 -9.94
CA LEU A 286 13.24 -28.03 -8.93
C LEU A 286 11.88 -28.67 -9.20
N ASP A 287 10.91 -27.96 -9.73
CA ASP A 287 9.59 -28.50 -10.12
C ASP A 287 9.69 -29.58 -11.19
N LYS A 288 10.77 -29.62 -11.97
CA LYS A 288 11.04 -30.66 -12.96
C LYS A 288 11.83 -31.85 -12.40
N MET A 289 12.08 -31.85 -11.08
CA MET A 289 12.90 -32.87 -10.41
C MET A 289 12.12 -33.57 -9.32
N HIS A 290 12.41 -34.86 -9.13
CA HIS A 290 11.80 -35.64 -8.06
C HIS A 290 12.21 -35.12 -6.68
N LYS A 291 11.28 -35.07 -5.71
CA LYS A 291 11.49 -34.49 -4.36
C LYS A 291 12.77 -35.01 -3.65
N ARG A 292 13.10 -36.29 -3.83
CA ARG A 292 14.30 -36.91 -3.20
C ARG A 292 15.62 -36.23 -3.58
N VAL A 293 15.72 -35.65 -4.79
CA VAL A 293 16.96 -35.04 -5.26
C VAL A 293 16.95 -33.51 -5.14
N GLN A 294 15.80 -32.92 -4.83
CA GLN A 294 15.66 -31.46 -4.78
C GLN A 294 16.60 -30.82 -3.76
N THR A 295 16.86 -31.43 -2.61
CA THR A 295 17.78 -30.87 -1.61
C THR A 295 19.19 -30.74 -2.18
N LYS A 296 19.71 -31.76 -2.86
CA LYS A 296 21.02 -31.72 -3.50
C LYS A 296 21.04 -30.74 -4.66
N ALA A 297 20.01 -30.77 -5.51
CA ALA A 297 19.87 -29.85 -6.64
C ALA A 297 19.81 -28.39 -6.17
N LYS A 298 19.06 -28.10 -5.11
CA LYS A 298 18.99 -26.76 -4.51
C LYS A 298 20.33 -26.26 -4.02
N SER A 299 21.11 -27.11 -3.34
CA SER A 299 22.47 -26.76 -2.90
C SER A 299 23.37 -26.40 -4.07
N MET A 300 23.33 -27.20 -5.15
CA MET A 300 24.14 -26.93 -6.35
C MET A 300 23.66 -25.67 -7.09
N LEU A 301 22.37 -25.46 -7.23
CA LEU A 301 21.82 -24.20 -7.79
C LEU A 301 22.28 -23.00 -6.96
N HIS A 302 22.27 -23.11 -5.64
CA HIS A 302 22.71 -22.05 -4.74
C HIS A 302 24.22 -21.73 -4.95
N ALA A 303 25.05 -22.76 -5.17
CA ALA A 303 26.48 -22.57 -5.44
C ALA A 303 26.73 -21.75 -6.72
N ILE A 304 25.86 -21.82 -7.73
CA ILE A 304 26.00 -21.06 -8.98
C ILE A 304 25.95 -19.54 -8.70
N TRP A 305 24.91 -19.11 -8.01
CA TRP A 305 24.72 -17.66 -7.80
C TRP A 305 25.51 -17.08 -6.63
N MET A 306 26.08 -17.94 -5.79
CA MET A 306 26.97 -17.56 -4.69
C MET A 306 28.44 -17.65 -5.09
N ALA A 307 28.73 -18.10 -6.29
CA ALA A 307 30.10 -18.14 -6.80
C ALA A 307 30.71 -16.73 -6.76
N PRO A 308 32.01 -16.60 -6.40
CA PRO A 308 32.65 -15.30 -6.28
C PRO A 308 32.88 -14.63 -7.63
N THR A 309 32.99 -15.41 -8.72
CA THR A 309 33.21 -14.91 -10.08
C THR A 309 32.23 -15.53 -11.08
N ARG A 310 32.01 -14.85 -12.19
CA ARG A 310 31.21 -15.36 -13.32
C ARG A 310 31.75 -16.69 -13.84
N VAL A 311 33.05 -16.83 -13.93
CA VAL A 311 33.70 -18.06 -14.42
C VAL A 311 33.39 -19.24 -13.50
N GLU A 312 33.45 -19.05 -12.19
CA GLU A 312 33.11 -20.09 -11.24
C GLU A 312 31.59 -20.36 -11.22
N GLY A 313 30.76 -19.35 -11.45
CA GLY A 313 29.32 -19.50 -11.66
C GLY A 313 29.02 -20.40 -12.87
N HIS A 314 29.70 -20.19 -13.98
CA HIS A 314 29.60 -21.06 -15.17
C HIS A 314 30.06 -22.49 -14.88
N LYS A 315 31.17 -22.69 -14.18
CA LYS A 315 31.67 -24.03 -13.81
C LYS A 315 30.64 -24.76 -12.90
N ALA A 316 30.07 -24.06 -11.94
CA ALA A 316 29.05 -24.66 -11.07
C ALA A 316 27.77 -25.02 -11.85
N LEU A 317 27.41 -24.23 -12.87
CA LEU A 317 26.28 -24.54 -13.76
C LEU A 317 26.56 -25.77 -14.61
N ASP A 318 27.79 -25.90 -15.16
CA ASP A 318 28.22 -27.07 -15.94
C ASP A 318 28.22 -28.34 -15.07
N ALA A 319 28.72 -28.24 -13.84
CA ALA A 319 28.67 -29.36 -12.88
C ALA A 319 27.22 -29.80 -12.53
N PHE A 320 26.27 -28.83 -12.46
CA PHE A 320 24.85 -29.16 -12.30
C PHE A 320 24.33 -29.90 -13.54
N ALA A 321 24.64 -29.44 -14.73
CA ALA A 321 24.21 -30.06 -15.96
C ALA A 321 24.74 -31.48 -16.05
N GLU A 322 26.07 -31.70 -15.89
CA GLU A 322 26.69 -33.02 -15.91
C GLU A 322 26.06 -34.01 -14.94
N MET A 323 25.71 -33.55 -13.72
CA MET A 323 25.15 -34.42 -12.70
C MET A 323 23.69 -34.84 -13.00
N PHE A 324 22.90 -33.96 -13.61
CA PHE A 324 21.47 -34.17 -13.69
C PHE A 324 20.94 -34.41 -15.11
N GLU A 325 21.68 -34.14 -16.18
CA GLU A 325 21.18 -34.21 -17.54
C GLU A 325 20.64 -35.59 -17.92
N ALA A 326 21.34 -36.66 -17.55
CA ALA A 326 20.90 -38.01 -17.87
C ALA A 326 19.53 -38.41 -17.31
N LYS A 327 19.15 -37.86 -16.15
CA LYS A 327 17.89 -38.20 -15.47
C LYS A 327 16.85 -37.09 -15.49
N TYR A 328 17.26 -35.84 -15.65
CA TYR A 328 16.41 -34.66 -15.57
C TYR A 328 16.74 -33.65 -16.67
N PRO A 329 16.74 -34.06 -17.97
CA PRO A 329 17.14 -33.20 -19.06
C PRO A 329 16.30 -31.92 -19.14
N ALA A 330 14.98 -31.99 -18.84
CA ALA A 330 14.11 -30.84 -18.83
C ALA A 330 14.45 -29.82 -17.71
N ALA A 331 15.03 -30.28 -16.60
CA ALA A 331 15.51 -29.38 -15.54
C ALA A 331 16.80 -28.67 -15.94
N VAL A 332 17.71 -29.41 -16.57
CA VAL A 332 18.97 -28.87 -17.11
C VAL A 332 18.70 -27.87 -18.23
N GLU A 333 17.87 -28.21 -19.20
CA GLU A 333 17.43 -27.30 -20.26
C GLU A 333 16.79 -26.02 -19.69
N CYS A 334 15.93 -26.18 -18.67
CA CYS A 334 15.30 -25.05 -17.99
C CYS A 334 16.36 -24.09 -17.39
N LEU A 335 17.47 -24.60 -16.88
CA LEU A 335 18.57 -23.81 -16.32
C LEU A 335 19.43 -23.19 -17.43
N THR A 336 19.91 -24.02 -18.36
CA THR A 336 20.96 -23.67 -19.33
C THR A 336 20.50 -22.68 -20.39
N LYS A 337 19.23 -22.71 -20.79
CA LYS A 337 18.68 -21.76 -21.78
C LYS A 337 18.77 -20.28 -21.36
N ASP A 338 18.83 -20.00 -20.06
CA ASP A 338 18.94 -18.64 -19.54
C ASP A 338 20.33 -18.36 -18.92
N ARG A 339 21.32 -19.18 -19.23
CA ARG A 339 22.67 -19.17 -18.65
C ARG A 339 23.25 -17.76 -18.52
N GLU A 340 23.27 -17.00 -19.60
CA GLU A 340 23.89 -15.66 -19.63
C GLU A 340 23.09 -14.63 -18.81
N VAL A 341 21.77 -14.62 -18.99
CA VAL A 341 20.90 -13.65 -18.29
C VAL A 341 20.72 -13.96 -16.81
N LEU A 342 21.09 -15.16 -16.36
CA LEU A 342 21.13 -15.51 -14.93
C LEU A 342 22.38 -14.96 -14.23
N LEU A 343 23.44 -14.69 -14.96
CA LEU A 343 24.73 -14.23 -14.45
C LEU A 343 25.03 -12.77 -14.79
N THR A 344 24.04 -12.03 -15.31
CA THR A 344 24.20 -10.61 -15.66
C THR A 344 24.62 -9.76 -14.46
N PHE A 345 24.19 -10.10 -13.24
CA PHE A 345 24.50 -9.37 -12.02
C PHE A 345 26.00 -9.22 -11.74
N TYR A 346 26.86 -10.11 -12.26
CA TYR A 346 28.34 -10.00 -12.12
C TYR A 346 28.92 -8.73 -12.73
N ASP A 347 28.23 -8.12 -13.69
CA ASP A 347 28.63 -6.85 -14.32
C ASP A 347 28.17 -5.61 -13.56
N PHE A 348 27.76 -5.77 -12.31
CA PHE A 348 27.32 -4.71 -11.42
C PHE A 348 28.03 -4.84 -10.06
N PRO A 349 28.09 -3.76 -9.24
CA PRO A 349 28.77 -3.78 -7.95
C PRO A 349 28.37 -4.98 -7.07
N ALA A 350 29.31 -5.61 -6.42
CA ALA A 350 29.07 -6.79 -5.59
C ALA A 350 28.07 -6.50 -4.45
N GLU A 351 28.10 -5.29 -3.90
CA GLU A 351 27.19 -4.83 -2.85
C GLU A 351 25.73 -4.82 -3.32
N HIS A 352 25.49 -4.61 -4.63
CA HIS A 352 24.15 -4.61 -5.21
C HIS A 352 23.58 -6.01 -5.44
N TRP A 353 24.40 -7.05 -5.52
CA TRP A 353 23.99 -8.41 -5.92
C TRP A 353 22.84 -8.97 -5.08
N ALA A 354 22.85 -8.72 -3.78
CA ALA A 354 21.76 -9.16 -2.89
C ALA A 354 20.38 -8.61 -3.28
N HIS A 355 20.35 -7.49 -4.00
CA HIS A 355 19.12 -6.83 -4.43
C HIS A 355 18.73 -7.15 -5.87
N ILE A 356 19.72 -7.39 -6.76
CA ILE A 356 19.48 -7.50 -8.20
C ILE A 356 19.46 -8.93 -8.73
N ARG A 357 19.83 -9.94 -7.93
CA ARG A 357 19.75 -11.35 -8.32
C ARG A 357 18.32 -11.92 -8.29
N THR A 358 17.41 -11.26 -7.61
CA THR A 358 16.06 -11.77 -7.36
C THR A 358 15.02 -10.66 -7.40
N THR A 359 13.74 -11.04 -7.56
CA THR A 359 12.58 -10.15 -7.41
C THR A 359 12.12 -10.02 -5.95
N ASN A 360 12.87 -10.52 -4.99
CA ASN A 360 12.54 -10.43 -3.55
C ASN A 360 12.12 -9.03 -3.07
N PRO A 361 12.65 -7.92 -3.60
CA PRO A 361 12.15 -6.59 -3.24
C PRO A 361 10.64 -6.43 -3.44
N ILE A 362 10.07 -6.99 -4.52
CA ILE A 362 8.62 -6.99 -4.77
C ILE A 362 7.94 -8.14 -4.04
N GLU A 363 8.49 -9.35 -4.10
CA GLU A 363 7.86 -10.57 -3.56
C GLU A 363 7.56 -10.49 -2.07
N SER A 364 8.44 -9.87 -1.28
CA SER A 364 8.20 -9.66 0.15
C SER A 364 6.92 -8.86 0.42
N THR A 365 6.62 -7.90 -0.45
CA THR A 365 5.39 -7.12 -0.39
C THR A 365 4.20 -7.96 -0.86
N PHE A 366 4.36 -8.74 -1.94
CA PHE A 366 3.31 -9.64 -2.42
C PHE A 366 2.90 -10.69 -1.39
N ALA A 367 3.79 -11.15 -0.53
CA ALA A 367 3.43 -12.04 0.58
C ALA A 367 2.35 -11.43 1.48
N THR A 368 2.49 -10.14 1.83
CA THR A 368 1.50 -9.38 2.61
C THR A 368 0.19 -9.24 1.83
N VAL A 369 0.26 -8.91 0.56
CA VAL A 369 -0.92 -8.75 -0.31
C VAL A 369 -1.67 -10.08 -0.46
N ARG A 370 -0.96 -11.17 -0.73
CA ARG A 370 -1.53 -12.53 -0.83
C ARG A 370 -2.18 -12.97 0.48
N LEU A 371 -1.55 -12.69 1.63
CA LEU A 371 -2.11 -12.99 2.95
C LEU A 371 -3.43 -12.25 3.16
N ARG A 372 -3.46 -10.96 2.86
CA ARG A 372 -4.67 -10.13 2.96
C ARG A 372 -5.79 -10.67 2.06
N HIS A 373 -5.47 -10.94 0.80
CA HIS A 373 -6.42 -11.45 -0.18
C HIS A 373 -7.00 -12.81 0.24
N ARG A 374 -6.16 -13.71 0.76
CA ARG A 374 -6.59 -15.02 1.26
C ARG A 374 -7.55 -14.88 2.44
N ARG A 375 -7.25 -14.01 3.41
CA ARG A 375 -8.10 -13.78 4.59
C ARG A 375 -9.50 -13.28 4.22
N THR A 376 -9.64 -12.52 3.15
CA THR A 376 -10.92 -11.98 2.69
C THR A 376 -11.61 -12.85 1.64
N LYS A 377 -11.05 -14.02 1.33
CA LYS A 377 -11.58 -14.93 0.29
C LYS A 377 -11.81 -14.23 -1.07
N GLY A 378 -10.89 -13.36 -1.46
CA GLY A 378 -10.95 -12.59 -2.69
C GLY A 378 -11.45 -11.15 -2.50
N SER A 379 -11.34 -10.37 -3.56
CA SER A 379 -11.82 -8.98 -3.64
C SER A 379 -13.21 -8.93 -4.27
N GLY A 380 -14.03 -7.96 -3.88
CA GLY A 380 -15.41 -7.81 -4.40
C GLY A 380 -15.46 -7.31 -5.85
N SER A 381 -14.44 -6.57 -6.30
CA SER A 381 -14.33 -6.05 -7.67
C SER A 381 -12.86 -5.89 -8.07
N ARG A 382 -12.60 -5.73 -9.38
CA ARG A 382 -11.25 -5.48 -9.92
C ARG A 382 -10.67 -4.17 -9.37
N VAL A 383 -11.48 -3.12 -9.32
CA VAL A 383 -11.08 -1.81 -8.75
C VAL A 383 -10.72 -1.93 -7.29
N ALA A 384 -11.55 -2.61 -6.48
CA ALA A 384 -11.26 -2.81 -5.05
C ALA A 384 -10.00 -3.65 -4.82
N CYS A 385 -9.70 -4.61 -5.72
CA CYS A 385 -8.47 -5.38 -5.68
C CYS A 385 -7.26 -4.50 -5.99
N LEU A 386 -7.30 -3.77 -7.09
CA LEU A 386 -6.21 -2.89 -7.55
C LEU A 386 -5.87 -1.82 -6.51
N THR A 387 -6.88 -1.11 -6.01
CA THR A 387 -6.69 -0.05 -5.01
C THR A 387 -6.17 -0.59 -3.68
N MET A 388 -6.62 -1.78 -3.27
CA MET A 388 -6.08 -2.46 -2.08
C MET A 388 -4.61 -2.84 -2.28
N VAL A 389 -4.25 -3.41 -3.43
CA VAL A 389 -2.85 -3.77 -3.74
C VAL A 389 -1.99 -2.53 -3.76
N PHE A 390 -2.44 -1.46 -4.43
CA PHE A 390 -1.74 -0.18 -4.46
C PHE A 390 -1.48 0.36 -3.05
N LYS A 391 -2.50 0.44 -2.18
CA LYS A 391 -2.33 0.95 -0.81
C LYS A 391 -1.42 0.08 0.06
N LEU A 392 -1.44 -1.23 -0.12
CA LEU A 392 -0.51 -2.12 0.58
C LEU A 392 0.93 -1.91 0.10
N MET A 393 1.14 -1.74 -1.20
CA MET A 393 2.46 -1.50 -1.77
C MET A 393 2.98 -0.10 -1.43
N GLU A 394 2.13 0.93 -1.50
CA GLU A 394 2.45 2.29 -1.05
C GLU A 394 2.88 2.31 0.43
N ASN A 395 2.17 1.59 1.29
CA ASN A 395 2.56 1.49 2.70
C ASN A 395 3.87 0.71 2.91
N ALA A 396 4.08 -0.35 2.12
CA ALA A 396 5.31 -1.13 2.18
C ALA A 396 6.53 -0.36 1.67
N SER A 397 6.35 0.47 0.63
CA SER A 397 7.43 1.26 0.02
C SER A 397 8.12 2.20 1.01
N LYS A 398 7.40 2.69 2.01
CA LYS A 398 7.94 3.53 3.09
C LYS A 398 9.00 2.83 3.96
N ARG A 399 9.08 1.50 3.90
CA ARG A 399 9.99 0.66 4.71
C ARG A 399 10.95 -0.15 3.86
N TRP A 400 10.95 0.01 2.55
CA TRP A 400 11.89 -0.72 1.70
C TRP A 400 13.32 -0.31 2.00
N ARG A 401 14.18 -1.32 2.17
CA ARG A 401 15.60 -1.08 2.38
C ARG A 401 16.22 -0.51 1.11
N ALA A 402 17.03 0.52 1.25
CA ALA A 402 17.85 1.03 0.17
C ALA A 402 18.82 -0.04 -0.35
N LEU A 403 19.41 0.20 -1.49
CA LEU A 403 20.52 -0.64 -2.01
C LEU A 403 21.70 -0.57 -1.04
N ASN A 404 22.32 -1.73 -0.81
CA ASN A 404 23.62 -1.75 -0.16
C ASN A 404 24.61 -1.06 -1.12
N GLY A 405 25.63 -0.37 -0.61
CA GLY A 405 26.58 0.32 -1.48
C GLY A 405 25.95 1.38 -2.38
N SER A 406 24.93 2.12 -1.91
CA SER A 406 24.19 3.11 -2.70
C SER A 406 25.09 4.18 -3.37
N ALA A 407 26.27 4.47 -2.82
CA ALA A 407 27.25 5.38 -3.43
C ALA A 407 27.75 4.88 -4.80
N LEU A 408 27.77 3.56 -5.03
CA LEU A 408 28.20 2.95 -6.29
C LEU A 408 27.16 3.09 -7.41
N VAL A 409 25.93 3.51 -7.09
CA VAL A 409 24.89 3.77 -8.10
C VAL A 409 25.31 4.86 -9.07
N ALA A 410 26.01 5.89 -8.59
CA ALA A 410 26.56 6.96 -9.44
C ALA A 410 27.54 6.41 -10.50
N ASP A 411 28.41 5.49 -10.11
CA ASP A 411 29.35 4.82 -11.05
C ASP A 411 28.58 4.01 -12.12
N VAL A 412 27.54 3.28 -11.72
CA VAL A 412 26.71 2.51 -12.68
C VAL A 412 25.99 3.44 -13.66
N ILE A 413 25.46 4.57 -13.20
CA ILE A 413 24.82 5.58 -14.06
C ILE A 413 25.85 6.16 -15.04
N ALA A 414 27.04 6.47 -14.56
CA ALA A 414 28.15 7.00 -15.37
C ALA A 414 28.70 5.99 -16.38
N GLY A 415 28.23 4.73 -16.34
CA GLY A 415 28.68 3.70 -17.28
C GLY A 415 30.02 3.06 -16.92
N VAL A 416 30.45 3.19 -15.66
CA VAL A 416 31.66 2.49 -15.18
C VAL A 416 31.45 0.99 -15.31
N VAL A 417 32.45 0.31 -15.88
CA VAL A 417 32.43 -1.14 -16.10
C VAL A 417 32.83 -1.87 -14.82
N PHE A 418 32.00 -2.83 -14.44
CA PHE A 418 32.28 -3.76 -13.36
C PHE A 418 32.53 -5.16 -13.94
N ALA A 419 33.42 -5.94 -13.33
CA ALA A 419 33.59 -7.36 -13.60
C ALA A 419 33.68 -8.09 -12.27
N ASP A 420 32.88 -9.12 -12.12
CA ASP A 420 32.77 -9.88 -10.86
C ASP A 420 32.54 -8.97 -9.64
N GLY A 421 31.75 -7.93 -9.83
CA GLY A 421 31.38 -6.96 -8.79
C GLY A 421 32.43 -5.89 -8.49
N ILE A 422 33.59 -5.94 -9.10
CA ILE A 422 34.72 -5.02 -8.88
C ILE A 422 34.80 -4.02 -10.03
N LYS A 423 35.01 -2.75 -9.69
CA LYS A 423 35.24 -1.67 -10.66
C LYS A 423 36.48 -1.94 -11.49
N LYS A 424 36.36 -2.01 -12.82
CA LYS A 424 37.53 -2.04 -13.72
C LYS A 424 38.12 -0.64 -13.78
N ILE A 425 39.38 -0.52 -13.40
CA ILE A 425 40.19 0.67 -13.65
C ILE A 425 40.51 0.63 -15.14
N ALA A 426 40.17 1.69 -15.89
CA ALA A 426 40.62 1.85 -17.24
C ALA A 426 42.16 1.88 -17.20
N ALA A 427 42.78 0.95 -17.94
CA ALA A 427 44.23 0.90 -18.07
C ALA A 427 44.71 2.07 -18.93
#